data_2c862c66e91259a36408e79d90a31b50
#
_entry.id   2c862c66e91259a36408e79d90a31b50
#
_cell.length_a   1.000
_cell.length_b   1.000
_cell.length_c   1.000
_cell.angle_alpha   90.00
_cell.angle_beta   90.00
_cell.angle_gamma   90.00
#
_symmetry.space_group_name_H-M   'P 1'
#
loop_
_entity.id
_entity.type
_entity.pdbx_description
1 polymer ?
#
loop_
_entity_poly.entity_id
_entity_poly.type
_entity_poly.pdbx_seq_one_letter_code
_entity_poly.pdbx_strand_id
1 'polypeptide(L)'
;MQYLKYLNIIAPIIVVLIILSIFVRNYKNGRVEKQIAKDPVYVNALITKVVPGTPSTFGVVNVTLDYKFNANNGVLIEEKNVMTAIKTMDLFNYKEGATVPVIYLRTDPHKNMLNIKNALEEL
;
A
#
# COMPACT_ATOMS: atom_id res chain seq x y z
N MET A 1 37.07 30.87 10.84
CA MET A 1 35.66 31.30 10.66
C MET A 1 35.09 30.96 9.30
N GLN A 2 35.88 30.37 8.39
CA GLN A 2 35.37 29.88 7.10
C GLN A 2 34.31 28.79 7.25
N TYR A 3 34.35 28.00 8.32
CA TYR A 3 33.39 26.92 8.58
C TYR A 3 31.96 27.39 8.79
N LEU A 4 31.77 28.57 9.36
CA LEU A 4 30.43 29.15 9.60
C LEU A 4 29.76 29.57 8.28
N LYS A 5 30.51 30.02 7.29
CA LYS A 5 30.00 30.35 5.96
C LYS A 5 29.50 29.10 5.23
N TYR A 6 30.24 27.99 5.33
CA TYR A 6 29.85 26.73 4.71
C TYR A 6 28.62 26.14 5.37
N LEU A 7 28.49 26.23 6.69
CA LEU A 7 27.32 25.78 7.40
C LEU A 7 26.03 26.50 6.96
N ASN A 8 26.13 27.82 6.72
CA ASN A 8 25.00 28.61 6.25
C ASN A 8 24.54 28.26 4.84
N ILE A 9 25.44 27.70 4.02
CA ILE A 9 25.13 27.26 2.66
C ILE A 9 24.67 25.81 2.64
N ILE A 10 25.30 24.93 3.43
CA ILE A 10 25.03 23.48 3.46
C ILE A 10 23.68 23.16 4.11
N ALA A 11 23.34 23.84 5.21
CA ALA A 11 22.10 23.58 5.94
C ALA A 11 20.84 23.76 5.09
N PRO A 12 20.65 24.88 4.35
CA PRO A 12 19.49 25.02 3.46
C PRO A 12 19.50 24.03 2.30
N ILE A 13 20.65 23.65 1.78
CA ILE A 13 20.76 22.63 0.72
C ILE A 13 20.24 21.28 1.22
N ILE A 14 20.62 20.86 2.42
CA ILE A 14 20.16 19.60 3.03
C ILE A 14 18.65 19.61 3.19
N VAL A 15 18.07 20.70 3.69
CA VAL A 15 16.63 20.85 3.86
C VAL A 15 15.89 20.73 2.52
N VAL A 16 16.38 21.36 1.47
CA VAL A 16 15.78 21.28 0.13
C VAL A 16 15.84 19.84 -0.40
N LEU A 17 16.94 19.13 -0.20
CA LEU A 17 17.07 17.73 -0.61
C LEU A 17 16.08 16.82 0.10
N ILE A 18 15.85 17.03 1.40
CA ILE A 18 14.85 16.27 2.17
C ILE A 18 13.45 16.51 1.63
N ILE A 19 13.08 17.76 1.37
CA ILE A 19 11.78 18.13 0.81
C ILE A 19 11.57 17.49 -0.56
N LEU A 20 12.57 17.56 -1.44
CA LEU A 20 12.52 16.94 -2.76
C LEU A 20 12.35 15.42 -2.67
N SER A 21 13.01 14.78 -1.71
CA SER A 21 12.86 13.33 -1.48
C SER A 21 11.43 12.95 -1.13
N ILE A 22 10.77 13.75 -0.28
CA ILE A 22 9.36 13.52 0.10
C ILE A 22 8.45 13.67 -1.13
N PHE A 23 8.63 14.70 -1.94
CA PHE A 23 7.85 14.90 -3.17
C PHE A 23 8.03 13.76 -4.16
N VAL A 24 9.26 13.27 -4.35
CA VAL A 24 9.55 12.15 -5.25
C VAL A 24 8.84 10.88 -4.78
N ARG A 25 8.86 10.59 -3.48
CA ARG A 25 8.17 9.42 -2.91
C ARG A 25 6.66 9.51 -3.13
N ASN A 26 6.06 10.66 -2.83
CA ASN A 26 4.62 10.87 -3.01
C ASN A 26 4.22 10.76 -4.48
N TYR A 27 5.04 11.28 -5.39
CA TYR A 27 4.79 11.19 -6.82
C TYR A 27 4.83 9.75 -7.32
N LYS A 28 5.82 8.95 -6.88
CA LYS A 28 5.93 7.54 -7.27
C LYS A 28 4.73 6.71 -6.79
N ASN A 29 4.27 6.92 -5.56
CA ASN A 29 3.13 6.19 -5.01
C ASN A 29 1.85 6.47 -5.80
N GLY A 30 1.56 7.73 -6.09
CA GLY A 30 0.41 8.11 -6.91
C GLY A 30 0.51 7.59 -8.36
N ARG A 31 1.73 7.48 -8.88
CA ARG A 31 1.97 6.99 -10.23
C ARG A 31 1.65 5.50 -10.39
N VAL A 32 1.93 4.68 -9.38
CA VAL A 32 1.60 3.25 -9.39
C VAL A 32 0.09 3.05 -9.48
N GLU A 33 -0.70 3.75 -8.69
CA GLU A 33 -2.16 3.68 -8.74
C GLU A 33 -2.69 4.08 -10.13
N LYS A 34 -2.14 5.15 -10.70
CA LYS A 34 -2.53 5.60 -12.04
C LYS A 34 -2.16 4.60 -13.12
N GLN A 35 -1.01 3.95 -13.00
CA GLN A 35 -0.59 2.93 -13.94
C GLN A 35 -1.50 1.71 -13.90
N ILE A 36 -1.87 1.24 -12.72
CA ILE A 36 -2.80 0.13 -12.54
C ILE A 36 -4.16 0.48 -13.15
N ALA A 37 -4.64 1.71 -12.94
CA ALA A 37 -5.93 2.16 -13.47
C ALA A 37 -5.98 2.20 -15.01
N LYS A 38 -4.84 2.26 -15.70
CA LYS A 38 -4.79 2.27 -17.17
C LYS A 38 -5.07 0.90 -17.78
N ASP A 39 -4.63 -0.18 -17.14
CA ASP A 39 -4.83 -1.54 -17.63
C ASP A 39 -4.98 -2.50 -16.45
N PRO A 40 -6.09 -2.39 -15.70
CA PRO A 40 -6.27 -3.18 -14.49
C PRO A 40 -6.69 -4.62 -14.81
N VAL A 41 -6.17 -5.57 -14.05
CA VAL A 41 -6.64 -6.95 -14.06
C VAL A 41 -7.17 -7.27 -12.66
N TYR A 42 -8.38 -7.79 -12.59
CA TYR A 42 -9.04 -8.13 -11.32
C TYR A 42 -8.85 -9.60 -11.02
N VAL A 43 -8.42 -9.90 -9.79
CA VAL A 43 -8.18 -11.28 -9.36
C VAL A 43 -8.55 -11.42 -7.89
N ASN A 44 -8.91 -12.64 -7.47
CA ASN A 44 -9.09 -12.97 -6.07
C ASN A 44 -7.80 -13.58 -5.54
N ALA A 45 -7.18 -12.94 -4.57
CA ALA A 45 -5.97 -13.42 -3.93
C ALA A 45 -6.31 -14.27 -2.72
N LEU A 46 -5.49 -15.27 -2.43
CA LEU A 46 -5.64 -16.10 -1.25
C LEU A 46 -4.91 -15.46 -0.07
N ILE A 47 -5.61 -15.27 1.03
CA ILE A 47 -5.04 -14.74 2.26
C ILE A 47 -4.25 -15.85 2.94
N THR A 48 -2.95 -15.65 3.15
CA THR A 48 -2.07 -16.61 3.81
C THR A 48 -1.84 -16.29 5.28
N LYS A 49 -1.98 -15.01 5.67
CA LYS A 49 -1.82 -14.59 7.06
C LYS A 49 -2.62 -13.32 7.30
N VAL A 50 -3.23 -13.23 8.48
CA VAL A 50 -3.99 -12.04 8.92
C VAL A 50 -3.55 -11.68 10.33
N VAL A 51 -3.17 -10.43 10.53
CA VAL A 51 -2.86 -9.87 11.86
C VAL A 51 -3.78 -8.68 12.09
N PRO A 52 -4.84 -8.83 12.87
CA PRO A 52 -5.72 -7.71 13.19
C PRO A 52 -5.09 -6.78 14.21
N GLY A 53 -5.33 -5.48 14.06
CA GLY A 53 -4.94 -4.48 15.04
C GLY A 53 -6.01 -4.31 16.13
N THR A 54 -5.87 -3.27 16.92
CA THR A 54 -6.86 -2.92 17.95
C THR A 54 -8.06 -2.22 17.30
N PRO A 55 -9.30 -2.70 17.49
CA PRO A 55 -10.47 -2.01 16.96
C PRO A 55 -10.63 -0.62 17.55
N SER A 56 -11.00 0.33 16.69
CA SER A 56 -11.30 1.69 17.13
C SER A 56 -12.72 1.81 17.67
N THR A 57 -13.01 2.91 18.37
CA THR A 57 -14.36 3.22 18.85
C THR A 57 -15.34 3.52 17.71
N PHE A 58 -14.83 3.79 16.50
CA PHE A 58 -15.64 4.08 15.32
C PHE A 58 -16.04 2.83 14.53
N GLY A 59 -15.73 1.65 15.03
CA GLY A 59 -16.05 0.39 14.34
C GLY A 59 -15.14 0.06 13.17
N VAL A 60 -13.92 0.59 13.19
CA VAL A 60 -12.88 0.35 12.17
C VAL A 60 -11.68 -0.33 12.82
N VAL A 61 -11.09 -1.29 12.13
CA VAL A 61 -9.89 -1.98 12.57
C VAL A 61 -8.87 -2.02 11.44
N ASN A 62 -7.61 -1.77 11.77
CA ASN A 62 -6.51 -1.96 10.83
C ASN A 62 -6.11 -3.43 10.84
N VAL A 63 -5.99 -4.03 9.66
CA VAL A 63 -5.51 -5.40 9.51
C VAL A 63 -4.30 -5.43 8.60
N THR A 64 -3.36 -6.30 8.91
CA THR A 64 -2.21 -6.58 8.08
C THR A 64 -2.40 -7.94 7.43
N LEU A 65 -2.34 -7.99 6.11
CA LEU A 65 -2.60 -9.19 5.32
C LEU A 65 -1.35 -9.61 4.56
N ASP A 66 -1.11 -10.91 4.52
CA ASP A 66 -0.23 -11.53 3.54
C ASP A 66 -1.14 -12.28 2.56
N TYR A 67 -0.97 -12.04 1.27
CA TYR A 67 -1.79 -12.71 0.25
C TYR A 67 -0.95 -13.13 -0.94
N LYS A 68 -1.47 -14.07 -1.71
CA LYS A 68 -0.84 -14.54 -2.95
C LYS A 68 -1.89 -14.74 -4.03
N PHE A 69 -1.47 -14.55 -5.27
CA PHE A 69 -2.32 -14.78 -6.43
C PHE A 69 -1.48 -15.17 -7.65
N ASN A 70 -2.10 -15.85 -8.59
CA ASN A 70 -1.47 -16.18 -9.87
C ASN A 70 -1.81 -15.08 -10.87
N ALA A 71 -0.78 -14.45 -11.44
CA ALA A 71 -0.95 -13.46 -12.48
C ALA A 71 -1.33 -14.13 -13.82
N ASN A 72 -1.81 -13.34 -14.79
CA ASN A 72 -2.19 -13.82 -16.10
C ASN A 72 -1.04 -14.46 -16.91
N ASN A 73 0.22 -14.11 -16.56
CA ASN A 73 1.41 -14.72 -17.16
C ASN A 73 1.85 -16.02 -16.48
N GLY A 74 1.07 -16.52 -15.50
CA GLY A 74 1.39 -17.75 -14.77
C GLY A 74 2.35 -17.58 -13.61
N VAL A 75 2.82 -16.37 -13.34
CA VAL A 75 3.74 -16.09 -12.22
C VAL A 75 2.95 -15.98 -10.91
N LEU A 76 3.43 -16.65 -9.86
CA LEU A 76 2.87 -16.50 -8.52
C LEU A 76 3.40 -15.22 -7.87
N ILE A 77 2.50 -14.35 -7.47
CA ILE A 77 2.82 -13.10 -6.79
C ILE A 77 2.42 -13.22 -5.31
N GLU A 78 3.37 -12.97 -4.42
CA GLU A 78 3.15 -12.94 -2.98
C GLU A 78 3.42 -11.54 -2.44
N GLU A 79 2.45 -10.98 -1.72
CA GLU A 79 2.59 -9.71 -1.05
C GLU A 79 2.48 -9.92 0.47
N LYS A 80 3.34 -9.24 1.22
CA LYS A 80 3.43 -9.37 2.68
C LYS A 80 3.27 -8.01 3.35
N ASN A 81 2.72 -8.04 4.55
CA ASN A 81 2.58 -6.84 5.39
C ASN A 81 1.76 -5.73 4.71
N VAL A 82 0.71 -6.12 4.00
CA VAL A 82 -0.20 -5.16 3.36
C VAL A 82 -1.24 -4.72 4.39
N MET A 83 -1.22 -3.45 4.74
CA MET A 83 -2.11 -2.88 5.74
C MET A 83 -3.32 -2.23 5.10
N THR A 84 -4.49 -2.50 5.66
CA THR A 84 -5.74 -1.86 5.24
C THR A 84 -6.66 -1.66 6.43
N ALA A 85 -7.62 -0.75 6.31
CA ALA A 85 -8.65 -0.51 7.32
C ALA A 85 -9.98 -1.06 6.85
N ILE A 86 -10.61 -1.88 7.68
CA ILE A 86 -11.91 -2.51 7.39
C ILE A 86 -12.87 -2.23 8.53
N LYS A 87 -14.15 -2.44 8.29
CA LYS A 87 -15.15 -2.38 9.37
C LYS A 87 -14.95 -3.58 10.30
N THR A 88 -15.05 -3.35 11.61
CA THR A 88 -14.89 -4.42 12.61
C THR A 88 -15.84 -5.59 12.35
N MET A 89 -17.07 -5.30 11.90
CA MET A 89 -18.05 -6.32 11.57
C MET A 89 -17.62 -7.22 10.40
N ASP A 90 -16.73 -6.73 9.53
CA ASP A 90 -16.24 -7.48 8.37
C ASP A 90 -15.01 -8.33 8.68
N LEU A 91 -14.50 -8.27 9.91
CA LEU A 91 -13.27 -8.95 10.30
C LEU A 91 -13.31 -10.47 10.04
N PHE A 92 -14.49 -11.09 10.20
CA PHE A 92 -14.66 -12.52 9.95
C PHE A 92 -14.42 -12.92 8.49
N ASN A 93 -14.55 -11.99 7.55
CA ASN A 93 -14.36 -12.25 6.14
C ASN A 93 -12.87 -12.23 5.75
N TYR A 94 -12.02 -11.70 6.63
CA TYR A 94 -10.58 -11.58 6.40
C TYR A 94 -9.82 -12.52 7.32
N LYS A 95 -9.66 -13.77 6.90
CA LYS A 95 -8.97 -14.81 7.66
C LYS A 95 -8.12 -15.65 6.74
N GLU A 96 -7.20 -16.44 7.30
CA GLU A 96 -6.38 -17.38 6.54
C GLU A 96 -7.27 -18.33 5.74
N GLY A 97 -6.95 -18.53 4.46
CA GLY A 97 -7.72 -19.36 3.56
C GLY A 97 -8.89 -18.68 2.88
N ALA A 98 -9.27 -17.46 3.31
CA ALA A 98 -10.26 -16.66 2.60
C ALA A 98 -9.63 -15.95 1.40
N THR A 99 -10.46 -15.38 0.53
CA THR A 99 -10.00 -14.63 -0.62
C THR A 99 -10.29 -13.14 -0.44
N VAL A 100 -9.46 -12.32 -1.07
CA VAL A 100 -9.62 -10.87 -1.10
C VAL A 100 -9.43 -10.37 -2.53
N PRO A 101 -10.27 -9.42 -3.01
CA PRO A 101 -10.09 -8.89 -4.36
C PRO A 101 -8.85 -8.03 -4.46
N VAL A 102 -8.09 -8.22 -5.53
CA VAL A 102 -6.85 -7.49 -5.82
C VAL A 102 -6.90 -7.01 -7.26
N ILE A 103 -6.33 -5.84 -7.51
CA ILE A 103 -6.12 -5.29 -8.85
C ILE A 103 -4.61 -5.24 -9.10
N TYR A 104 -4.18 -5.66 -10.28
CA TYR A 104 -2.78 -5.51 -10.66
C TYR A 104 -2.66 -4.97 -12.09
N LEU A 105 -1.48 -4.44 -12.41
CA LEU A 105 -1.17 -3.98 -13.75
C LEU A 105 -0.84 -5.18 -14.65
N ARG A 106 -1.53 -5.31 -15.77
CA ARG A 106 -1.38 -6.45 -16.69
C ARG A 106 0.07 -6.67 -17.14
N THR A 107 0.79 -5.59 -17.42
CA THR A 107 2.19 -5.63 -17.89
C THR A 107 3.18 -5.85 -16.78
N ASP A 108 2.80 -5.58 -15.51
CA ASP A 108 3.68 -5.74 -14.36
C ASP A 108 2.87 -6.14 -13.12
N PRO A 109 2.65 -7.45 -12.88
CA PRO A 109 1.84 -7.92 -11.74
C PRO A 109 2.40 -7.59 -10.37
N HIS A 110 3.69 -7.23 -10.27
CA HIS A 110 4.26 -6.75 -9.00
C HIS A 110 3.66 -5.41 -8.57
N LYS A 111 3.09 -4.67 -9.51
CA LYS A 111 2.31 -3.47 -9.21
C LYS A 111 0.87 -3.89 -8.99
N ASN A 112 0.50 -4.07 -7.73
CA ASN A 112 -0.82 -4.53 -7.33
C ASN A 112 -1.29 -3.78 -6.07
N MET A 113 -2.60 -3.82 -5.85
CA MET A 113 -3.22 -3.21 -4.68
C MET A 113 -4.50 -3.95 -4.32
N LEU A 114 -4.91 -3.84 -3.05
CA LEU A 114 -6.20 -4.38 -2.63
C LEU A 114 -7.34 -3.59 -3.27
N ASN A 115 -8.30 -4.31 -3.85
CA ASN A 115 -9.49 -3.71 -4.46
C ASN A 115 -10.64 -3.69 -3.45
N ILE A 116 -10.39 -3.12 -2.28
CA ILE A 116 -11.40 -2.96 -1.24
C ILE A 116 -11.43 -1.49 -0.83
N LYS A 117 -12.62 -1.03 -0.45
CA LYS A 117 -12.77 0.34 0.01
C LYS A 117 -12.19 0.48 1.41
N ASN A 118 -11.32 1.47 1.61
CA ASN A 118 -10.77 1.76 2.93
C ASN A 118 -11.88 2.28 3.84
N ALA A 119 -12.11 1.62 4.98
CA ALA A 119 -13.20 1.99 5.90
C ALA A 119 -13.03 3.39 6.49
N LEU A 120 -11.80 3.91 6.56
CA LEU A 120 -11.55 5.28 7.00
C LEU A 120 -12.12 6.33 6.05
N GLU A 121 -12.27 6.02 4.77
CA GLU A 121 -12.87 6.92 3.79
C GLU A 121 -14.39 7.06 3.97
N GLU A 122 -15.04 6.16 4.69
CA GLU A 122 -16.47 6.18 4.98
C GLU A 122 -16.81 6.98 6.23
N LEU A 123 -15.81 7.40 6.99
CA LEU A 123 -15.96 8.23 8.17
C LEU A 123 -15.98 9.73 7.77
#